data_76607e0bf3f737150ffd8a7c0ee5a728
#
_entry.id   76607e0bf3f737150ffd8a7c0ee5a728
#
_cell.length_a   1.000
_cell.length_b   1.000
_cell.length_c   1.000
_cell.angle_alpha   90.00
_cell.angle_beta   90.00
_cell.angle_gamma   90.00
#
_symmetry.space_group_name_H-M   'P 1'
#
loop_
_entity.id
_entity.type
_entity.pdbx_description
1 polymer ?
#
loop_
_entity_poly.entity_id
_entity_poly.type
_entity_poly.pdbx_seq_one_letter_code
_entity_poly.pdbx_strand_id
1 'polypeptide(L)'
;MTLRGFFIMTAALLVSCSAERSAVVVGSNDFTEQKIVAEIMALTLEEHGMRAERQIPSGDNRRNLLALQSGQLDVYPAYDGFLATLGRYPVVAGEEIVADASSVPALLGLQLLQPFGYRSDFAVAVRHDVAIRYSLQSISDLARLEKPLRFVTDEGHATRPVDGLAALARHYGLVLGEVKTVPLRDRRAAYEALLDREADAAIVFDLDAQARSFGMRILEDDLDFFPEYRAAPLLRASALESRPEIGAALATLAGKLSDETVRSLVERVDFGGEDYQQVARDFLGDVGVLETSSARAAERAQVVLAIDPLARFGELAVRAFRAIREVMPARRLAVEITEQPVAALKRGDARYALLGSDAFFELVDGEIQRVNAIEAVGVVGDRFAHLLALRESAPLDQLERVRIGVGAEGDSSYRIARFLESESRGERVTVVPVANSRESIRRLRVGDIDAIFLMGSTAHAGLMALLASDSMLELRSLDEVLAPATLGRFPFLRRARIPANSYPGQPGAIESFSTQVVLAAGRLENESALGDVGPANT
;
A
#
# COMPACT_ATOMS: atom_id res chain seq x y z
N MET A 1 -24.87 -16.31 -95.71
CA MET A 1 -25.03 -17.11 -94.50
C MET A 1 -23.79 -16.83 -93.65
N THR A 2 -23.92 -15.95 -92.67
CA THR A 2 -22.84 -15.41 -91.86
C THR A 2 -23.02 -15.85 -90.42
N LEU A 3 -22.12 -16.70 -89.90
CA LEU A 3 -22.05 -17.13 -88.51
C LEU A 3 -21.37 -16.00 -87.72
N ARG A 4 -22.09 -15.41 -86.73
CA ARG A 4 -21.56 -14.49 -85.78
C ARG A 4 -21.15 -15.28 -84.52
N GLY A 5 -19.85 -15.32 -84.25
CA GLY A 5 -19.28 -15.85 -83.05
C GLY A 5 -19.53 -14.91 -81.84
N PHE A 6 -20.06 -15.51 -80.77
CA PHE A 6 -20.29 -14.82 -79.49
C PHE A 6 -19.08 -15.08 -78.58
N PHE A 7 -18.30 -14.05 -78.30
CA PHE A 7 -17.17 -14.11 -77.36
C PHE A 7 -17.69 -13.79 -75.96
N ILE A 8 -17.79 -14.80 -75.12
CA ILE A 8 -18.09 -14.61 -73.67
C ILE A 8 -16.79 -14.32 -72.94
N MET A 9 -16.63 -13.07 -72.53
CA MET A 9 -15.52 -12.60 -71.71
C MET A 9 -15.86 -12.87 -70.26
N THR A 10 -15.32 -13.95 -69.66
CA THR A 10 -15.46 -14.31 -68.27
C THR A 10 -14.52 -13.39 -67.46
N ALA A 11 -15.09 -12.36 -66.80
CA ALA A 11 -14.36 -11.55 -65.83
C ALA A 11 -14.17 -12.38 -64.55
N ALA A 12 -12.98 -12.86 -64.31
CA ALA A 12 -12.61 -13.45 -63.03
C ALA A 12 -12.54 -12.33 -61.97
N LEU A 13 -13.57 -12.27 -61.13
CA LEU A 13 -13.56 -11.52 -59.88
C LEU A 13 -12.53 -12.16 -58.95
N LEU A 14 -11.33 -11.57 -58.85
CA LEU A 14 -10.39 -11.81 -57.76
C LEU A 14 -11.01 -11.22 -56.50
N VAL A 15 -11.80 -12.02 -55.78
CA VAL A 15 -12.15 -11.74 -54.37
C VAL A 15 -10.86 -11.93 -53.59
N SER A 16 -10.15 -10.82 -53.34
CA SER A 16 -9.08 -10.78 -52.36
C SER A 16 -9.74 -11.03 -50.97
N CYS A 17 -9.79 -12.29 -50.56
CA CYS A 17 -9.99 -12.61 -49.15
C CYS A 17 -8.77 -12.09 -48.42
N SER A 18 -8.82 -10.85 -47.92
CA SER A 18 -8.00 -10.46 -46.80
C SER A 18 -8.50 -11.31 -45.64
N ALA A 19 -7.78 -12.40 -45.33
CA ALA A 19 -7.98 -13.13 -44.08
C ALA A 19 -7.90 -12.09 -42.97
N GLU A 20 -9.04 -11.81 -42.32
CA GLU A 20 -9.08 -11.00 -41.13
C GLU A 20 -8.09 -11.64 -40.15
N ARG A 21 -6.96 -10.96 -39.89
CA ARG A 21 -5.97 -11.47 -38.93
C ARG A 21 -6.69 -11.68 -37.62
N SER A 22 -6.70 -12.92 -37.10
CA SER A 22 -7.29 -13.23 -35.82
C SER A 22 -6.71 -12.35 -34.72
N ALA A 23 -7.54 -11.87 -33.80
CA ALA A 23 -7.06 -11.07 -32.67
C ALA A 23 -6.02 -11.85 -31.85
N VAL A 24 -5.07 -11.13 -31.22
CA VAL A 24 -4.15 -11.70 -30.22
C VAL A 24 -4.90 -11.77 -28.89
N VAL A 25 -5.07 -12.94 -28.34
CA VAL A 25 -5.79 -13.13 -27.08
C VAL A 25 -4.82 -12.94 -25.91
N VAL A 26 -5.03 -11.87 -25.14
CA VAL A 26 -4.20 -11.49 -23.98
C VAL A 26 -4.91 -11.86 -22.70
N GLY A 27 -4.26 -12.67 -21.84
CA GLY A 27 -4.77 -13.08 -20.54
C GLY A 27 -4.03 -12.43 -19.36
N SER A 28 -4.52 -12.67 -18.14
CA SER A 28 -3.84 -12.31 -16.90
C SER A 28 -4.25 -13.17 -15.71
N ASN A 29 -3.46 -13.15 -14.65
CA ASN A 29 -3.93 -13.59 -13.35
C ASN A 29 -4.93 -12.58 -12.77
N ASP A 30 -5.70 -13.01 -11.75
CA ASP A 30 -6.75 -12.18 -11.13
C ASP A 30 -6.22 -11.35 -9.95
N PHE A 31 -5.21 -10.51 -10.21
CA PHE A 31 -4.74 -9.49 -9.26
C PHE A 31 -4.27 -8.23 -10.00
N THR A 32 -4.24 -7.11 -9.31
CA THR A 32 -4.17 -5.76 -9.89
C THR A 32 -2.96 -5.57 -10.79
N GLU A 33 -1.76 -5.93 -10.33
CA GLU A 33 -0.52 -5.82 -11.09
C GLU A 33 -0.63 -6.50 -12.46
N GLN A 34 -1.09 -7.76 -12.47
CA GLN A 34 -1.20 -8.54 -13.69
C GLN A 34 -2.24 -7.98 -14.67
N LYS A 35 -3.37 -7.45 -14.16
CA LYS A 35 -4.39 -6.80 -14.99
C LYS A 35 -3.82 -5.57 -15.69
N ILE A 36 -3.07 -4.74 -14.94
CA ILE A 36 -2.40 -3.56 -15.50
C ILE A 36 -1.42 -3.96 -16.59
N VAL A 37 -0.53 -4.92 -16.32
CA VAL A 37 0.52 -5.32 -17.27
C VAL A 37 -0.06 -6.01 -18.50
N ALA A 38 -1.10 -6.84 -18.35
CA ALA A 38 -1.80 -7.43 -19.48
C ALA A 38 -2.49 -6.38 -20.36
N GLU A 39 -3.08 -5.34 -19.76
CA GLU A 39 -3.65 -4.22 -20.51
C GLU A 39 -2.56 -3.40 -21.23
N ILE A 40 -1.40 -3.17 -20.59
CA ILE A 40 -0.23 -2.56 -21.23
C ILE A 40 0.19 -3.37 -22.48
N MET A 41 0.24 -4.70 -22.37
CA MET A 41 0.55 -5.58 -23.49
C MET A 41 -0.51 -5.47 -24.61
N ALA A 42 -1.81 -5.51 -24.26
CA ALA A 42 -2.89 -5.41 -25.22
C ALA A 42 -2.87 -4.09 -25.99
N LEU A 43 -2.70 -2.97 -25.29
CA LEU A 43 -2.57 -1.64 -25.90
C LEU A 43 -1.33 -1.51 -26.76
N THR A 44 -0.19 -2.09 -26.35
CA THR A 44 1.03 -2.10 -27.15
C THR A 44 0.85 -2.88 -28.46
N LEU A 45 0.15 -4.01 -28.42
CA LEU A 45 -0.18 -4.77 -29.62
C LEU A 45 -1.09 -3.95 -30.58
N GLU A 46 -2.08 -3.24 -30.02
CA GLU A 46 -2.99 -2.38 -30.79
C GLU A 46 -2.25 -1.21 -31.46
N GLU A 47 -1.30 -0.58 -30.76
CA GLU A 47 -0.46 0.50 -31.30
C GLU A 47 0.39 0.01 -32.49
N HIS A 48 0.78 -1.27 -32.47
CA HIS A 48 1.49 -1.90 -33.59
C HIS A 48 0.55 -2.49 -34.67
N GLY A 49 -0.73 -2.05 -34.69
CA GLY A 49 -1.69 -2.38 -35.74
C GLY A 49 -2.30 -3.78 -35.63
N MET A 50 -2.17 -4.47 -34.50
CA MET A 50 -2.78 -5.76 -34.22
C MET A 50 -4.09 -5.58 -33.46
N ARG A 51 -5.06 -6.48 -33.67
CA ARG A 51 -6.25 -6.54 -32.80
C ARG A 51 -5.90 -7.35 -31.54
N ALA A 52 -6.19 -6.82 -30.37
CA ALA A 52 -6.05 -7.52 -29.08
C ALA A 52 -7.42 -7.85 -28.49
N GLU A 53 -7.64 -9.13 -28.16
CA GLU A 53 -8.79 -9.58 -27.37
C GLU A 53 -8.35 -9.77 -25.94
N ARG A 54 -9.09 -9.18 -25.01
CA ARG A 54 -8.77 -9.16 -23.58
C ARG A 54 -9.55 -10.24 -22.84
N GLN A 55 -8.85 -11.21 -22.29
CA GLN A 55 -9.37 -12.14 -21.29
C GLN A 55 -8.74 -11.82 -19.94
N ILE A 56 -9.03 -10.63 -19.42
CA ILE A 56 -8.43 -10.03 -18.24
C ILE A 56 -9.50 -9.86 -17.13
N PRO A 57 -9.48 -10.68 -16.05
CA PRO A 57 -8.57 -11.81 -15.80
C PRO A 57 -8.99 -13.08 -16.52
N SER A 58 -8.05 -13.99 -16.80
CA SER A 58 -8.31 -15.31 -17.39
C SER A 58 -8.20 -16.46 -16.39
N GLY A 59 -7.51 -16.29 -15.28
CA GLY A 59 -7.39 -17.29 -14.24
C GLY A 59 -6.19 -17.11 -13.32
N ASP A 60 -5.68 -18.20 -12.82
CA ASP A 60 -4.40 -18.29 -12.11
C ASP A 60 -3.28 -18.75 -13.07
N ASN A 61 -2.04 -18.79 -12.59
CA ASN A 61 -0.87 -19.20 -13.39
C ASN A 61 -1.07 -20.57 -14.06
N ARG A 62 -1.68 -21.54 -13.37
CA ARG A 62 -1.88 -22.89 -13.90
C ARG A 62 -2.94 -22.91 -15.01
N ARG A 63 -4.04 -22.21 -14.81
CA ARG A 63 -5.10 -22.09 -15.82
C ARG A 63 -4.60 -21.35 -17.06
N ASN A 64 -3.86 -20.26 -16.86
CA ASN A 64 -3.28 -19.48 -17.95
C ASN A 64 -2.27 -20.30 -18.77
N LEU A 65 -1.45 -21.12 -18.10
CA LEU A 65 -0.53 -22.04 -18.76
C LEU A 65 -1.29 -23.06 -19.66
N LEU A 66 -2.34 -23.66 -19.13
CA LEU A 66 -3.19 -24.59 -19.91
C LEU A 66 -3.91 -23.88 -21.05
N ALA A 67 -4.37 -22.65 -20.83
CA ALA A 67 -5.03 -21.84 -21.86
C ALA A 67 -4.07 -21.46 -23.01
N LEU A 68 -2.79 -21.15 -22.71
CA LEU A 68 -1.75 -20.99 -23.73
C LEU A 68 -1.54 -22.28 -24.52
N GLN A 69 -1.36 -23.41 -23.85
CA GLN A 69 -1.12 -24.70 -24.51
C GLN A 69 -2.29 -25.13 -25.39
N SER A 70 -3.53 -24.87 -24.97
CA SER A 70 -4.74 -25.17 -25.74
C SER A 70 -5.07 -24.17 -26.85
N GLY A 71 -4.36 -23.03 -26.90
CA GLY A 71 -4.63 -21.96 -27.86
C GLY A 71 -5.81 -21.07 -27.51
N GLN A 72 -6.32 -21.12 -26.28
CA GLN A 72 -7.33 -20.18 -25.78
C GLN A 72 -6.74 -18.82 -25.45
N LEU A 73 -5.46 -18.78 -25.07
CA LEU A 73 -4.66 -17.57 -24.95
C LEU A 73 -3.50 -17.61 -25.95
N ASP A 74 -3.05 -16.45 -26.41
CA ASP A 74 -1.81 -16.31 -27.18
C ASP A 74 -0.66 -15.81 -26.31
N VAL A 75 -0.98 -14.97 -25.30
CA VAL A 75 0.03 -14.37 -24.42
C VAL A 75 -0.57 -13.98 -23.06
N TYR A 76 0.22 -14.07 -21.98
CA TYR A 76 -0.06 -13.42 -20.69
C TYR A 76 1.24 -13.04 -20.00
N PRO A 77 1.25 -12.05 -19.05
CA PRO A 77 2.42 -11.76 -18.24
C PRO A 77 2.65 -12.91 -17.25
N ALA A 78 3.78 -13.57 -17.34
CA ALA A 78 4.16 -14.69 -16.48
C ALA A 78 5.44 -14.35 -15.70
N TYR A 79 5.74 -15.20 -14.71
CA TYR A 79 6.96 -15.07 -13.91
C TYR A 79 7.88 -16.25 -14.15
N ASP A 80 9.17 -15.96 -14.36
CA ASP A 80 10.18 -17.00 -14.57
C ASP A 80 10.33 -17.91 -13.35
N GLY A 81 10.25 -17.36 -12.12
CA GLY A 81 10.26 -18.16 -10.89
C GLY A 81 9.14 -19.20 -10.83
N PHE A 82 7.91 -18.85 -11.31
CA PHE A 82 6.84 -19.84 -11.42
C PHE A 82 7.21 -20.97 -12.39
N LEU A 83 7.75 -20.64 -13.55
CA LEU A 83 8.17 -21.63 -14.54
C LEU A 83 9.30 -22.50 -14.00
N ALA A 84 10.25 -21.93 -13.24
CA ALA A 84 11.30 -22.66 -12.55
C ALA A 84 10.75 -23.69 -11.55
N THR A 85 9.65 -23.34 -10.84
CA THR A 85 9.02 -24.29 -9.92
C THR A 85 8.39 -25.48 -10.66
N LEU A 86 7.87 -25.28 -11.88
CA LEU A 86 7.29 -26.37 -12.68
C LEU A 86 8.35 -27.44 -13.06
N GLY A 87 9.59 -27.04 -13.30
CA GLY A 87 10.71 -27.95 -13.57
C GLY A 87 11.12 -28.82 -12.37
N ARG A 88 10.68 -28.48 -11.16
CA ARG A 88 10.93 -29.21 -9.92
C ARG A 88 9.79 -30.15 -9.51
N TYR A 89 8.68 -30.20 -10.25
CA TYR A 89 7.60 -31.15 -9.98
C TYR A 89 8.05 -32.55 -10.42
N PRO A 90 7.90 -33.59 -9.58
CA PRO A 90 8.13 -34.95 -10.02
C PRO A 90 7.12 -35.26 -11.14
N VAL A 91 7.62 -35.38 -12.37
CA VAL A 91 6.84 -35.93 -13.47
C VAL A 91 6.66 -37.43 -13.19
N VAL A 92 5.43 -37.89 -13.35
CA VAL A 92 4.98 -39.26 -13.13
C VAL A 92 6.02 -40.28 -13.63
N ALA A 93 6.40 -41.22 -12.74
CA ALA A 93 7.28 -42.37 -12.98
C ALA A 93 8.79 -42.23 -12.66
N GLY A 94 9.14 -41.66 -11.49
CA GLY A 94 10.38 -42.01 -10.83
C GLY A 94 11.69 -41.42 -11.39
N GLU A 95 11.65 -40.56 -12.38
CA GLU A 95 12.77 -39.76 -12.82
C GLU A 95 12.52 -38.28 -12.48
N GLU A 96 13.40 -37.76 -11.62
CA GLU A 96 13.47 -36.32 -11.34
C GLU A 96 14.04 -35.62 -12.58
N ILE A 97 13.19 -35.13 -13.48
CA ILE A 97 13.64 -34.25 -14.57
C ILE A 97 13.89 -32.89 -13.92
N VAL A 98 15.11 -32.65 -13.50
CA VAL A 98 15.60 -31.31 -13.20
C VAL A 98 15.84 -30.61 -14.53
N ALA A 99 14.77 -30.11 -15.15
CA ALA A 99 14.90 -29.23 -16.30
C ALA A 99 15.43 -27.88 -15.79
N ASP A 100 16.45 -27.34 -16.45
CA ASP A 100 16.87 -25.97 -16.24
C ASP A 100 15.63 -25.06 -16.44
N ALA A 101 15.38 -24.15 -15.50
CA ALA A 101 14.22 -23.25 -15.52
C ALA A 101 14.03 -22.52 -16.86
N SER A 102 15.12 -22.21 -17.55
CA SER A 102 15.13 -21.59 -18.88
C SER A 102 14.60 -22.49 -19.98
N SER A 103 14.67 -23.82 -19.83
CA SER A 103 14.22 -24.80 -20.83
C SER A 103 12.73 -25.19 -20.66
N VAL A 104 12.12 -24.95 -19.51
CA VAL A 104 10.74 -25.34 -19.21
C VAL A 104 9.72 -24.75 -20.19
N PRO A 105 9.77 -23.47 -20.58
CA PRO A 105 8.83 -22.94 -21.58
C PRO A 105 8.88 -23.72 -22.90
N ALA A 106 10.08 -23.97 -23.43
CA ALA A 106 10.26 -24.67 -24.69
C ALA A 106 9.71 -26.12 -24.64
N LEU A 107 9.92 -26.83 -23.52
CA LEU A 107 9.35 -28.18 -23.32
C LEU A 107 7.82 -28.17 -23.31
N LEU A 108 7.20 -27.05 -22.95
CA LEU A 108 5.76 -26.86 -22.92
C LEU A 108 5.20 -26.28 -24.24
N GLY A 109 6.03 -26.10 -25.28
CA GLY A 109 5.64 -25.43 -26.53
C GLY A 109 5.38 -23.93 -26.39
N LEU A 110 6.04 -23.31 -25.41
CA LEU A 110 5.90 -21.89 -25.07
C LEU A 110 7.24 -21.16 -25.22
N GLN A 111 7.17 -19.85 -25.28
CA GLN A 111 8.36 -18.98 -25.32
C GLN A 111 8.18 -17.82 -24.36
N LEU A 112 9.14 -17.65 -23.45
CA LEU A 112 9.27 -16.51 -22.58
C LEU A 112 10.11 -15.44 -23.28
N LEU A 113 9.60 -14.21 -23.38
CA LEU A 113 10.33 -13.09 -23.96
C LEU A 113 11.22 -12.40 -22.91
N GLN A 114 11.83 -11.27 -23.31
CA GLN A 114 12.63 -10.45 -22.41
C GLN A 114 11.78 -9.91 -21.27
N PRO A 115 12.30 -9.88 -20.02
CA PRO A 115 11.59 -9.35 -18.86
C PRO A 115 11.21 -7.89 -19.04
N PHE A 116 10.07 -7.51 -18.47
CA PHE A 116 9.59 -6.13 -18.45
C PHE A 116 10.49 -5.17 -17.67
N GLY A 117 11.24 -5.68 -16.67
CA GLY A 117 12.16 -4.90 -15.85
C GLY A 117 11.81 -4.86 -14.36
N TYR A 118 10.78 -5.59 -13.91
CA TYR A 118 10.37 -5.68 -12.51
C TYR A 118 10.26 -7.13 -12.03
N ARG A 119 10.26 -7.28 -10.71
CA ARG A 119 10.01 -8.55 -10.01
C ARG A 119 8.79 -8.41 -9.11
N SER A 120 8.15 -9.53 -8.81
CA SER A 120 7.04 -9.61 -7.86
C SER A 120 7.27 -10.84 -6.99
N ASP A 121 8.21 -10.72 -6.05
CA ASP A 121 8.69 -11.81 -5.23
C ASP A 121 7.75 -12.04 -4.03
N PHE A 122 7.62 -13.29 -3.59
CA PHE A 122 6.97 -13.58 -2.34
C PHE A 122 7.79 -13.07 -1.16
N ALA A 123 7.10 -12.65 -0.11
CA ALA A 123 7.72 -12.19 1.11
C ALA A 123 6.89 -12.58 2.33
N VAL A 124 7.53 -12.62 3.48
CA VAL A 124 6.85 -12.77 4.77
C VAL A 124 6.69 -11.40 5.41
N ALA A 125 5.45 -10.94 5.55
CA ALA A 125 5.12 -9.74 6.29
C ALA A 125 4.64 -10.09 7.70
N VAL A 126 5.08 -9.33 8.69
CA VAL A 126 4.57 -9.41 10.06
C VAL A 126 4.05 -8.06 10.51
N ARG A 127 3.08 -8.05 11.42
CA ARG A 127 2.67 -6.80 12.05
C ARG A 127 3.86 -6.15 12.75
N HIS A 128 3.94 -4.84 12.69
CA HIS A 128 5.04 -4.07 13.29
C HIS A 128 5.19 -4.32 14.80
N ASP A 129 4.06 -4.40 15.53
CA ASP A 129 4.06 -4.69 16.97
C ASP A 129 4.61 -6.09 17.28
N VAL A 130 4.36 -7.07 16.41
CA VAL A 130 4.89 -8.44 16.51
C VAL A 130 6.39 -8.45 16.21
N ALA A 131 6.80 -7.77 15.13
CA ALA A 131 8.22 -7.66 14.76
C ALA A 131 9.07 -7.07 15.90
N ILE A 132 8.57 -6.00 16.53
CA ILE A 132 9.27 -5.37 17.66
C ILE A 132 9.27 -6.26 18.89
N ARG A 133 8.09 -6.82 19.27
CA ARG A 133 7.96 -7.67 20.45
C ARG A 133 8.95 -8.82 20.46
N TYR A 134 9.20 -9.42 19.32
CA TYR A 134 10.06 -10.59 19.15
C TYR A 134 11.39 -10.28 18.46
N SER A 135 11.69 -8.98 18.19
CA SER A 135 12.90 -8.53 17.52
C SER A 135 13.13 -9.21 16.15
N LEU A 136 12.04 -9.39 15.38
CA LEU A 136 12.09 -10.10 14.11
C LEU A 136 12.69 -9.21 13.02
N GLN A 137 13.70 -9.71 12.31
CA GLN A 137 14.34 -9.08 11.16
C GLN A 137 14.32 -9.99 9.94
N SER A 138 14.53 -11.29 10.14
CA SER A 138 14.58 -12.30 9.09
C SER A 138 13.55 -13.41 9.31
N ILE A 139 13.34 -14.25 8.30
CA ILE A 139 12.44 -15.40 8.38
C ILE A 139 13.00 -16.43 9.38
N SER A 140 14.33 -16.60 9.47
CA SER A 140 14.97 -17.46 10.46
C SER A 140 14.64 -17.09 11.91
N ASP A 141 14.32 -15.83 12.21
CA ASP A 141 13.95 -15.42 13.55
C ASP A 141 12.63 -16.04 14.02
N LEU A 142 11.74 -16.38 13.09
CA LEU A 142 10.46 -17.05 13.39
C LEU A 142 10.67 -18.45 13.99
N ALA A 143 11.76 -19.15 13.61
CA ALA A 143 12.07 -20.49 14.13
C ALA A 143 12.45 -20.48 15.62
N ARG A 144 12.81 -19.31 16.18
CA ARG A 144 13.23 -19.16 17.58
C ARG A 144 12.07 -18.84 18.52
N LEU A 145 10.86 -18.67 17.98
CA LEU A 145 9.70 -18.27 18.78
C LEU A 145 9.17 -19.46 19.58
N GLU A 146 9.03 -19.28 20.90
CA GLU A 146 8.39 -20.27 21.78
C GLU A 146 6.92 -20.51 21.40
N LYS A 147 6.23 -19.45 20.96
CA LYS A 147 4.84 -19.49 20.52
C LYS A 147 4.76 -19.26 19.03
N PRO A 148 4.24 -20.24 18.25
CA PRO A 148 4.06 -20.09 16.82
C PRO A 148 3.15 -18.91 16.46
N LEU A 149 3.49 -18.16 15.40
CA LEU A 149 2.64 -17.11 14.86
C LEU A 149 1.48 -17.68 14.05
N ARG A 150 0.36 -16.98 14.07
CA ARG A 150 -0.78 -17.24 13.18
C ARG A 150 -0.49 -16.62 11.82
N PHE A 151 -0.62 -17.42 10.79
CA PHE A 151 -0.36 -17.01 9.42
C PHE A 151 -1.64 -16.77 8.65
N VAL A 152 -1.59 -15.84 7.69
CA VAL A 152 -2.56 -15.74 6.60
C VAL A 152 -1.83 -15.81 5.26
N THR A 153 -2.41 -16.51 4.30
CA THR A 153 -1.88 -16.64 2.93
C THR A 153 -3.02 -16.85 1.95
N ASP A 154 -2.77 -16.66 0.65
CA ASP A 154 -3.75 -17.03 -0.35
C ASP A 154 -3.84 -18.56 -0.53
N GLU A 155 -5.01 -19.04 -1.01
CA GLU A 155 -5.30 -20.46 -1.24
C GLU A 155 -4.29 -21.11 -2.20
N GLY A 156 -3.83 -20.35 -3.20
CA GLY A 156 -2.86 -20.83 -4.18
C GLY A 156 -1.51 -21.10 -3.53
N HIS A 157 -0.97 -20.14 -2.77
CA HIS A 157 0.31 -20.28 -2.09
C HIS A 157 0.26 -21.33 -0.98
N ALA A 158 -0.86 -21.46 -0.27
CA ALA A 158 -1.01 -22.48 0.78
C ALA A 158 -0.74 -23.91 0.27
N THR A 159 -1.08 -24.17 -1.00
CA THR A 159 -1.02 -25.52 -1.61
C THR A 159 0.18 -25.75 -2.53
N ARG A 160 1.05 -24.74 -2.74
CA ARG A 160 2.22 -24.87 -3.61
C ARG A 160 3.26 -25.80 -2.97
N PRO A 161 3.71 -26.87 -3.66
CA PRO A 161 4.57 -27.87 -3.03
C PRO A 161 6.05 -27.45 -2.92
N VAL A 162 6.52 -26.57 -3.80
CA VAL A 162 7.94 -26.19 -3.92
C VAL A 162 8.24 -24.90 -3.14
N ASP A 163 7.45 -23.86 -3.34
CA ASP A 163 7.64 -22.51 -2.83
C ASP A 163 6.45 -21.99 -2.00
N GLY A 164 5.58 -22.89 -1.55
CA GLY A 164 4.45 -22.59 -0.71
C GLY A 164 4.77 -22.59 0.78
N LEU A 165 3.78 -22.20 1.60
CA LEU A 165 3.93 -22.04 3.05
C LEU A 165 4.48 -23.30 3.75
N ALA A 166 4.03 -24.49 3.37
CA ALA A 166 4.52 -25.74 3.97
C ALA A 166 5.99 -26.03 3.60
N ALA A 167 6.43 -25.65 2.39
CA ALA A 167 7.81 -25.77 1.97
C ALA A 167 8.70 -24.74 2.70
N LEU A 168 8.23 -23.49 2.81
CA LEU A 168 8.88 -22.44 3.61
C LEU A 168 9.10 -22.90 5.04
N ALA A 169 8.04 -23.43 5.68
CA ALA A 169 8.13 -23.91 7.05
C ALA A 169 9.18 -25.01 7.22
N ARG A 170 9.26 -25.97 6.28
CA ARG A 170 10.30 -27.00 6.31
C ARG A 170 11.71 -26.45 6.11
N HIS A 171 11.87 -25.51 5.18
CA HIS A 171 13.16 -24.92 4.85
C HIS A 171 13.77 -24.15 6.03
N TYR A 172 12.95 -23.38 6.71
CA TYR A 172 13.33 -22.55 7.87
C TYR A 172 13.17 -23.25 9.23
N GLY A 173 12.64 -24.48 9.26
CA GLY A 173 12.35 -25.19 10.51
C GLY A 173 11.26 -24.51 11.35
N LEU A 174 10.29 -23.85 10.70
CA LEU A 174 9.23 -23.12 11.39
C LEU A 174 8.16 -24.08 11.92
N VAL A 175 7.67 -23.79 13.11
CA VAL A 175 6.41 -24.33 13.60
C VAL A 175 5.33 -23.29 13.29
N LEU A 176 4.40 -23.64 12.41
CA LEU A 176 3.28 -22.76 12.06
C LEU A 176 2.20 -22.87 13.13
N GLY A 177 1.62 -21.73 13.51
CA GLY A 177 0.39 -21.67 14.29
C GLY A 177 -0.84 -21.93 13.41
N GLU A 178 -1.94 -21.30 13.73
CA GLU A 178 -3.13 -21.32 12.87
C GLU A 178 -2.82 -20.70 11.51
N VAL A 179 -3.30 -21.34 10.43
CA VAL A 179 -3.15 -20.82 9.07
C VAL A 179 -4.52 -20.51 8.51
N LYS A 180 -4.77 -19.23 8.26
CA LYS A 180 -5.97 -18.74 7.57
C LYS A 180 -5.67 -18.60 6.08
N THR A 181 -6.58 -19.06 5.22
CA THR A 181 -6.48 -18.84 3.78
C THR A 181 -7.49 -17.83 3.29
N VAL A 182 -7.09 -17.02 2.30
CA VAL A 182 -7.93 -16.05 1.61
C VAL A 182 -7.91 -16.31 0.10
N PRO A 183 -8.97 -15.97 -0.64
CA PRO A 183 -8.95 -16.08 -2.10
C PRO A 183 -7.85 -15.23 -2.72
N LEU A 184 -7.14 -15.75 -3.73
CA LEU A 184 -6.08 -15.02 -4.45
C LEU A 184 -6.56 -13.66 -5.00
N ARG A 185 -7.82 -13.60 -5.46
CA ARG A 185 -8.45 -12.36 -5.97
C ARG A 185 -8.70 -11.30 -4.89
N ASP A 186 -8.65 -11.70 -3.61
CA ASP A 186 -8.90 -10.83 -2.46
C ASP A 186 -7.67 -10.77 -1.54
N ARG A 187 -6.54 -10.42 -2.12
CA ARG A 187 -5.27 -10.25 -1.39
C ARG A 187 -5.35 -9.21 -0.28
N ARG A 188 -6.26 -8.24 -0.42
CA ARG A 188 -6.54 -7.25 0.60
C ARG A 188 -7.01 -7.91 1.90
N ALA A 189 -7.78 -9.00 1.84
CA ALA A 189 -8.23 -9.72 3.02
C ALA A 189 -7.07 -10.27 3.88
N ALA A 190 -5.90 -10.57 3.28
CA ALA A 190 -4.71 -10.97 4.05
C ALA A 190 -4.19 -9.81 4.91
N TYR A 191 -4.16 -8.59 4.37
CA TYR A 191 -3.76 -7.40 5.13
C TYR A 191 -4.79 -6.99 6.16
N GLU A 192 -6.09 -7.13 5.85
CA GLU A 192 -7.17 -6.90 6.81
C GLU A 192 -7.06 -7.86 8.01
N ALA A 193 -6.77 -9.15 7.77
CA ALA A 193 -6.55 -10.12 8.84
C ALA A 193 -5.35 -9.75 9.75
N LEU A 194 -4.30 -9.14 9.20
CA LEU A 194 -3.19 -8.61 10.00
C LEU A 194 -3.63 -7.38 10.82
N LEU A 195 -4.35 -6.45 10.21
CA LEU A 195 -4.84 -5.22 10.87
C LEU A 195 -5.83 -5.54 11.98
N ASP A 196 -6.75 -6.47 11.74
CA ASP A 196 -7.78 -6.90 12.70
C ASP A 196 -7.22 -7.87 13.76
N ARG A 197 -5.90 -8.14 13.72
CA ARG A 197 -5.21 -9.04 14.65
C ARG A 197 -5.71 -10.49 14.62
N GLU A 198 -6.31 -10.90 13.53
CA GLU A 198 -6.69 -12.30 13.29
C GLU A 198 -5.47 -13.15 12.90
N ALA A 199 -4.45 -12.52 12.28
CA ALA A 199 -3.16 -13.12 11.97
C ALA A 199 -2.01 -12.25 12.52
N ASP A 200 -0.84 -12.85 12.66
CA ASP A 200 0.39 -12.21 13.13
C ASP A 200 1.39 -12.02 12.00
N ALA A 201 1.35 -12.92 11.02
CA ALA A 201 2.20 -12.94 9.83
C ALA A 201 1.38 -13.27 8.57
N ALA A 202 1.84 -12.82 7.41
CA ALA A 202 1.22 -13.09 6.11
C ALA A 202 2.28 -13.41 5.06
N ILE A 203 1.91 -14.27 4.10
CA ILE A 203 2.63 -14.32 2.83
C ILE A 203 2.02 -13.25 1.92
N VAL A 204 2.89 -12.39 1.43
CA VAL A 204 2.54 -11.22 0.62
C VAL A 204 3.48 -11.14 -0.59
N PHE A 205 3.33 -10.13 -1.41
CA PHE A 205 4.32 -9.80 -2.43
C PHE A 205 5.06 -8.52 -2.05
N ASP A 206 6.33 -8.44 -2.39
CA ASP A 206 7.18 -7.29 -2.09
C ASP A 206 6.74 -6.00 -2.81
N LEU A 207 6.01 -6.15 -3.93
CA LEU A 207 5.39 -5.05 -4.66
C LEU A 207 4.05 -4.60 -4.09
N ASP A 208 3.47 -5.33 -3.13
CA ASP A 208 2.21 -4.93 -2.52
C ASP A 208 2.36 -3.59 -1.79
N ALA A 209 1.69 -2.58 -2.33
CA ALA A 209 1.65 -1.24 -1.73
C ALA A 209 1.09 -1.27 -0.30
N GLN A 210 0.19 -2.21 -0.02
CA GLN A 210 -0.44 -2.44 1.27
C GLN A 210 0.57 -2.74 2.38
N ALA A 211 1.62 -3.52 2.11
CA ALA A 211 2.62 -3.87 3.10
C ALA A 211 3.27 -2.62 3.72
N ARG A 212 3.61 -1.64 2.90
CA ARG A 212 4.18 -0.36 3.35
C ARG A 212 3.13 0.56 3.96
N SER A 213 1.99 0.71 3.30
CA SER A 213 0.93 1.63 3.71
C SER A 213 0.32 1.25 5.05
N PHE A 214 0.31 -0.03 5.40
CA PHE A 214 -0.19 -0.53 6.68
C PHE A 214 0.90 -0.71 7.73
N GLY A 215 2.15 -0.28 7.44
CA GLY A 215 3.26 -0.34 8.39
C GLY A 215 3.67 -1.76 8.76
N MET A 216 3.50 -2.72 7.85
CA MET A 216 3.98 -4.08 8.07
C MET A 216 5.50 -4.15 7.97
N ARG A 217 6.11 -5.06 8.70
CA ARG A 217 7.53 -5.39 8.57
C ARG A 217 7.68 -6.56 7.61
N ILE A 218 8.36 -6.34 6.49
CA ILE A 218 8.82 -7.41 5.62
C ILE A 218 10.07 -8.01 6.26
N LEU A 219 10.08 -9.33 6.45
CA LEU A 219 11.22 -10.09 6.94
C LEU A 219 12.17 -10.42 5.78
N GLU A 220 13.46 -10.39 6.07
CA GLU A 220 14.50 -10.80 5.14
C GLU A 220 14.44 -12.32 4.91
N ASP A 221 14.50 -12.75 3.66
CA ASP A 221 14.63 -14.16 3.25
C ASP A 221 16.11 -14.58 3.33
N ASP A 222 16.61 -14.72 4.55
CA ASP A 222 18.03 -14.88 4.87
C ASP A 222 18.63 -16.26 4.50
N LEU A 223 17.81 -17.20 4.02
CA LEU A 223 18.22 -18.49 3.49
C LEU A 223 17.83 -18.68 2.01
N ASP A 224 17.51 -17.62 1.30
CA ASP A 224 17.20 -17.62 -0.14
C ASP A 224 16.16 -18.69 -0.55
N PHE A 225 15.05 -18.77 0.18
CA PHE A 225 13.99 -19.74 -0.09
C PHE A 225 13.18 -19.41 -1.32
N PHE A 226 12.77 -18.14 -1.47
CA PHE A 226 11.93 -17.72 -2.58
C PHE A 226 12.78 -17.52 -3.84
N PRO A 227 12.42 -18.14 -4.99
CA PRO A 227 13.05 -17.81 -6.24
C PRO A 227 12.68 -16.38 -6.66
N GLU A 228 13.51 -15.76 -7.48
CA GLU A 228 13.15 -14.50 -8.14
C GLU A 228 11.96 -14.73 -9.10
N TYR A 229 11.01 -13.79 -9.09
CA TYR A 229 9.84 -13.80 -9.96
C TYR A 229 9.88 -12.61 -10.92
N ARG A 230 10.80 -12.66 -11.89
CA ARG A 230 10.86 -11.63 -12.94
C ARG A 230 9.69 -11.80 -13.89
N ALA A 231 8.96 -10.71 -14.12
CA ALA A 231 7.81 -10.71 -15.00
C ALA A 231 8.21 -10.54 -16.46
N ALA A 232 7.64 -11.36 -17.34
CA ALA A 232 7.90 -11.33 -18.77
C ALA A 232 6.67 -11.81 -19.58
N PRO A 233 6.53 -11.43 -20.85
CA PRO A 233 5.50 -12.02 -21.71
C PRO A 233 5.80 -13.50 -21.96
N LEU A 234 4.82 -14.38 -21.66
CA LEU A 234 4.87 -15.80 -22.03
C LEU A 234 3.88 -16.06 -23.17
N LEU A 235 4.37 -16.57 -24.27
CA LEU A 235 3.61 -16.81 -25.49
C LEU A 235 3.59 -18.28 -25.87
N ARG A 236 2.57 -18.67 -26.60
CA ARG A 236 2.56 -19.92 -27.35
C ARG A 236 3.56 -19.82 -28.51
N ALA A 237 4.50 -20.77 -28.61
CA ALA A 237 5.58 -20.74 -29.62
C ALA A 237 5.01 -20.69 -31.04
N SER A 238 3.95 -21.48 -31.34
CA SER A 238 3.31 -21.49 -32.65
C SER A 238 2.62 -20.16 -33.03
N ALA A 239 2.15 -19.38 -32.04
CA ALA A 239 1.62 -18.03 -32.28
C ALA A 239 2.74 -17.07 -32.71
N LEU A 240 3.92 -17.17 -32.07
CA LEU A 240 5.06 -16.36 -32.44
C LEU A 240 5.69 -16.75 -33.77
N GLU A 241 5.72 -18.06 -34.09
CA GLU A 241 6.18 -18.54 -35.41
C GLU A 241 5.30 -18.04 -36.55
N SER A 242 3.97 -18.06 -36.34
CA SER A 242 3.00 -17.62 -37.37
C SER A 242 2.90 -16.09 -37.46
N ARG A 243 3.16 -15.37 -36.37
CA ARG A 243 3.06 -13.91 -36.24
C ARG A 243 4.23 -13.32 -35.43
N PRO A 244 5.44 -13.27 -36.00
CA PRO A 244 6.64 -12.76 -35.29
C PRO A 244 6.50 -11.29 -34.87
N GLU A 245 5.61 -10.52 -35.50
CA GLU A 245 5.29 -9.15 -35.13
C GLU A 245 4.76 -9.02 -33.68
N ILE A 246 4.14 -10.04 -33.12
CA ILE A 246 3.72 -10.07 -31.70
C ILE A 246 4.95 -9.92 -30.80
N GLY A 247 5.99 -10.72 -31.05
CA GLY A 247 7.23 -10.68 -30.28
C GLY A 247 7.94 -9.33 -30.41
N ALA A 248 7.99 -8.78 -31.63
CA ALA A 248 8.60 -7.48 -31.89
C ALA A 248 7.89 -6.33 -31.16
N ALA A 249 6.54 -6.33 -31.15
CA ALA A 249 5.75 -5.34 -30.42
C ALA A 249 5.99 -5.42 -28.92
N LEU A 250 5.90 -6.63 -28.33
CA LEU A 250 6.07 -6.82 -26.89
C LEU A 250 7.51 -6.60 -26.42
N ALA A 251 8.50 -6.80 -27.27
CA ALA A 251 9.90 -6.51 -26.95
C ALA A 251 10.14 -5.00 -26.69
N THR A 252 9.28 -4.11 -27.18
CA THR A 252 9.35 -2.68 -26.89
C THR A 252 9.10 -2.34 -25.43
N LEU A 253 8.48 -3.26 -24.67
CA LEU A 253 8.22 -3.12 -23.24
C LEU A 253 9.38 -3.60 -22.34
N ALA A 254 10.40 -4.25 -22.94
CA ALA A 254 11.54 -4.77 -22.18
C ALA A 254 12.24 -3.67 -21.38
N GLY A 255 12.41 -3.89 -20.06
CA GLY A 255 13.08 -2.95 -19.17
C GLY A 255 12.33 -1.63 -18.89
N LYS A 256 11.09 -1.44 -19.40
CA LYS A 256 10.34 -0.18 -19.21
C LYS A 256 9.55 -0.12 -17.90
N LEU A 257 9.31 -1.25 -17.25
CA LEU A 257 8.59 -1.37 -16.00
C LEU A 257 9.59 -1.65 -14.87
N SER A 258 9.87 -0.67 -14.02
CA SER A 258 10.63 -0.90 -12.78
C SER A 258 9.70 -1.31 -11.64
N ASP A 259 10.26 -1.90 -10.56
CA ASP A 259 9.51 -2.24 -9.34
C ASP A 259 8.76 -1.02 -8.79
N GLU A 260 9.40 0.15 -8.77
CA GLU A 260 8.79 1.40 -8.30
C GLU A 260 7.65 1.84 -9.22
N THR A 261 7.84 1.75 -10.54
CA THR A 261 6.80 2.07 -11.52
C THR A 261 5.58 1.18 -11.30
N VAL A 262 5.77 -0.14 -11.27
CA VAL A 262 4.65 -1.09 -11.10
C VAL A 262 3.94 -0.87 -9.77
N ARG A 263 4.68 -0.66 -8.68
CA ARG A 263 4.10 -0.33 -7.37
C ARG A 263 3.23 0.92 -7.44
N SER A 264 3.71 1.98 -8.08
CA SER A 264 2.93 3.22 -8.27
C SER A 264 1.64 2.98 -9.08
N LEU A 265 1.71 2.18 -10.16
CA LEU A 265 0.54 1.84 -10.95
C LEU A 265 -0.49 1.02 -10.14
N VAL A 266 -0.01 0.06 -9.32
CA VAL A 266 -0.86 -0.73 -8.41
C VAL A 266 -1.49 0.17 -7.33
N GLU A 267 -0.73 1.10 -6.74
CA GLU A 267 -1.25 2.08 -5.79
C GLU A 267 -2.38 2.91 -6.38
N ARG A 268 -2.28 3.34 -7.62
CA ARG A 268 -3.32 4.09 -8.33
C ARG A 268 -4.63 3.29 -8.42
N VAL A 269 -4.55 2.00 -8.66
CA VAL A 269 -5.75 1.13 -8.75
C VAL A 269 -6.27 0.77 -7.36
N ASP A 270 -5.43 0.19 -6.50
CA ASP A 270 -5.85 -0.40 -5.23
C ASP A 270 -6.26 0.64 -4.19
N PHE A 271 -5.55 1.77 -4.12
CA PHE A 271 -5.83 2.88 -3.21
C PHE A 271 -6.51 4.06 -3.91
N GLY A 272 -6.05 4.44 -5.10
CA GLY A 272 -6.63 5.52 -5.89
C GLY A 272 -7.99 5.19 -6.49
N GLY A 273 -8.34 3.90 -6.60
CA GLY A 273 -9.60 3.45 -7.21
C GLY A 273 -9.70 3.71 -8.69
N GLU A 274 -8.58 3.96 -9.34
CA GLU A 274 -8.54 4.18 -10.77
C GLU A 274 -8.83 2.86 -11.52
N ASP A 275 -9.40 3.00 -12.70
CA ASP A 275 -9.56 1.88 -13.62
C ASP A 275 -8.21 1.42 -14.15
N TYR A 276 -7.90 0.12 -14.04
CA TYR A 276 -6.60 -0.42 -14.43
C TYR A 276 -6.30 -0.20 -15.92
N GLN A 277 -7.33 -0.16 -16.78
CA GLN A 277 -7.16 0.10 -18.21
C GLN A 277 -6.71 1.55 -18.46
N GLN A 278 -7.23 2.48 -17.66
CA GLN A 278 -6.80 3.88 -17.75
C GLN A 278 -5.38 4.06 -17.23
N VAL A 279 -5.05 3.38 -16.12
CA VAL A 279 -3.69 3.40 -15.56
C VAL A 279 -2.67 2.88 -16.57
N ALA A 280 -3.00 1.81 -17.30
CA ALA A 280 -2.17 1.25 -18.36
C ALA A 280 -1.97 2.24 -19.54
N ARG A 281 -3.06 2.92 -19.97
CA ARG A 281 -2.97 3.94 -21.04
C ARG A 281 -2.09 5.12 -20.65
N ASP A 282 -2.28 5.64 -19.45
CA ASP A 282 -1.50 6.76 -18.93
C ASP A 282 -0.01 6.40 -18.92
N PHE A 283 0.34 5.23 -18.39
CA PHE A 283 1.72 4.75 -18.38
C PHE A 283 2.33 4.68 -19.78
N LEU A 284 1.62 4.11 -20.75
CA LEU A 284 2.11 4.00 -22.12
C LEU A 284 2.27 5.37 -22.80
N GLY A 285 1.43 6.34 -22.42
CA GLY A 285 1.61 7.74 -22.81
C GLY A 285 2.87 8.35 -22.20
N ASP A 286 3.12 8.12 -20.90
CA ASP A 286 4.28 8.66 -20.19
C ASP A 286 5.62 8.11 -20.72
N VAL A 287 5.64 6.84 -21.15
CA VAL A 287 6.84 6.21 -21.73
C VAL A 287 6.93 6.34 -23.25
N GLY A 288 6.02 7.10 -23.88
CA GLY A 288 6.03 7.44 -25.29
C GLY A 288 5.73 6.28 -26.25
N VAL A 289 4.96 5.28 -25.79
CA VAL A 289 4.48 4.17 -26.63
C VAL A 289 3.14 4.53 -27.28
N LEU A 290 2.26 5.25 -26.59
CA LEU A 290 1.02 5.79 -27.14
C LEU A 290 1.14 7.29 -27.42
N GLU A 291 0.52 7.76 -28.51
CA GLU A 291 0.36 9.19 -28.72
C GLU A 291 -0.54 9.79 -27.64
N THR A 292 0.00 10.71 -26.85
CA THR A 292 -0.75 11.41 -25.81
C THR A 292 -1.73 12.37 -26.44
N SER A 293 -3.03 12.07 -26.39
CA SER A 293 -4.05 13.09 -26.58
C SER A 293 -4.11 13.95 -25.31
N SER A 294 -3.29 14.98 -25.27
CA SER A 294 -3.13 15.95 -24.17
C SER A 294 -4.40 16.68 -23.74
N ALA A 295 -5.51 16.50 -24.46
CA ALA A 295 -6.79 17.16 -24.16
C ALA A 295 -7.69 16.40 -23.17
N ARG A 296 -7.49 15.09 -22.93
CA ARG A 296 -8.31 14.30 -22.00
C ARG A 296 -7.74 14.16 -20.58
N ALA A 297 -6.46 14.46 -20.39
CA ALA A 297 -5.81 14.39 -19.08
C ALA A 297 -6.26 15.53 -18.13
N ALA A 298 -6.68 16.66 -18.66
CA ALA A 298 -7.12 17.83 -17.86
C ALA A 298 -8.55 17.71 -17.30
N GLU A 299 -9.36 16.77 -17.75
CA GLU A 299 -10.81 16.75 -17.46
C GLU A 299 -11.22 15.87 -16.26
N ARG A 300 -10.30 15.12 -15.67
CA ARG A 300 -10.57 14.35 -14.45
C ARG A 300 -9.93 15.04 -13.26
N ALA A 301 -10.69 15.96 -12.66
CA ALA A 301 -10.28 16.65 -11.44
C ALA A 301 -9.80 15.61 -10.40
N GLN A 302 -8.49 15.57 -10.19
CA GLN A 302 -7.83 14.76 -9.18
C GLN A 302 -8.23 15.28 -7.80
N VAL A 303 -8.70 14.39 -6.93
CA VAL A 303 -8.97 14.72 -5.53
C VAL A 303 -7.70 14.45 -4.74
N VAL A 304 -7.07 15.49 -4.22
CA VAL A 304 -5.86 15.37 -3.42
C VAL A 304 -6.25 15.24 -1.95
N LEU A 305 -5.75 14.18 -1.30
CA LEU A 305 -5.83 13.98 0.15
C LEU A 305 -4.45 14.28 0.77
N ALA A 306 -4.37 15.36 1.54
CA ALA A 306 -3.16 15.68 2.30
C ALA A 306 -3.11 14.87 3.59
N ILE A 307 -1.99 14.24 3.86
CA ILE A 307 -1.76 13.42 5.06
C ILE A 307 -0.46 13.86 5.73
N ASP A 308 -0.51 14.07 7.04
CA ASP A 308 0.66 14.23 7.88
C ASP A 308 1.55 12.97 7.79
N PRO A 309 2.90 13.12 7.66
CA PRO A 309 3.83 11.99 7.60
C PRO A 309 3.68 10.98 8.74
N LEU A 310 3.30 11.42 9.94
CA LEU A 310 3.05 10.54 11.09
C LEU A 310 1.73 9.77 10.98
N ALA A 311 0.77 10.25 10.18
CA ALA A 311 -0.49 9.58 9.91
C ALA A 311 -0.41 8.60 8.72
N ARG A 312 0.67 8.65 7.94
CA ARG A 312 0.87 7.91 6.68
C ARG A 312 0.71 6.39 6.81
N PHE A 313 1.11 5.83 7.94
CA PHE A 313 1.26 4.38 8.13
C PHE A 313 0.21 3.77 9.05
N GLY A 314 -0.97 4.36 9.17
CA GLY A 314 -1.95 3.90 10.14
C GLY A 314 -3.26 3.44 9.51
N GLU A 315 -3.96 2.58 10.24
CA GLU A 315 -5.35 2.18 10.03
C GLU A 315 -6.28 3.37 9.69
N LEU A 316 -5.96 4.55 10.23
CA LEU A 316 -6.73 5.79 10.04
C LEU A 316 -6.69 6.31 8.60
N ALA A 317 -5.53 6.22 7.92
CA ALA A 317 -5.42 6.59 6.51
C ALA A 317 -6.27 5.67 5.63
N VAL A 318 -6.24 4.36 5.91
CA VAL A 318 -7.05 3.36 5.21
C VAL A 318 -8.55 3.61 5.37
N ARG A 319 -8.99 3.93 6.58
CA ARG A 319 -10.40 4.28 6.85
C ARG A 319 -10.83 5.53 6.10
N ALA A 320 -9.98 6.55 6.06
CA ALA A 320 -10.25 7.77 5.30
C ALA A 320 -10.36 7.51 3.80
N PHE A 321 -9.44 6.71 3.24
CA PHE A 321 -9.51 6.29 1.84
C PHE A 321 -10.82 5.58 1.52
N ARG A 322 -11.23 4.64 2.39
CA ARG A 322 -12.49 3.92 2.24
C ARG A 322 -13.68 4.87 2.23
N ALA A 323 -13.74 5.78 3.21
CA ALA A 323 -14.82 6.76 3.32
C ALA A 323 -14.90 7.69 2.09
N ILE A 324 -13.77 8.20 1.58
CA ILE A 324 -13.75 9.05 0.39
C ILE A 324 -14.22 8.26 -0.84
N ARG A 325 -13.79 7.00 -0.99
CA ARG A 325 -14.20 6.16 -2.12
C ARG A 325 -15.68 5.80 -2.12
N GLU A 326 -16.28 5.60 -0.95
CA GLU A 326 -17.73 5.37 -0.83
C GLU A 326 -18.53 6.57 -1.32
N VAL A 327 -18.05 7.77 -1.04
CA VAL A 327 -18.74 9.04 -1.43
C VAL A 327 -18.42 9.46 -2.87
N MET A 328 -17.22 9.15 -3.36
CA MET A 328 -16.75 9.56 -4.69
C MET A 328 -16.08 8.43 -5.47
N PRO A 329 -16.82 7.38 -5.85
CA PRO A 329 -16.24 6.17 -6.46
C PRO A 329 -15.59 6.42 -7.84
N ALA A 330 -15.97 7.49 -8.54
CA ALA A 330 -15.53 7.80 -9.91
C ALA A 330 -14.38 8.83 -9.99
N ARG A 331 -13.87 9.33 -8.85
CA ARG A 331 -12.82 10.36 -8.81
C ARG A 331 -11.44 9.76 -8.58
N ARG A 332 -10.44 10.32 -9.24
CA ARG A 332 -9.02 10.05 -8.97
C ARG A 332 -8.67 10.58 -7.57
N LEU A 333 -8.15 9.71 -6.70
CA LEU A 333 -7.67 10.10 -5.38
C LEU A 333 -6.14 10.03 -5.38
N ALA A 334 -5.49 11.17 -5.23
CA ALA A 334 -4.06 11.27 -5.00
C ALA A 334 -3.79 11.51 -3.52
N VAL A 335 -2.69 10.98 -3.03
CA VAL A 335 -2.22 11.22 -1.66
C VAL A 335 -1.01 12.11 -1.70
N GLU A 336 -1.08 13.24 -1.03
CA GLU A 336 0.06 14.11 -0.78
C GLU A 336 0.48 13.99 0.68
N ILE A 337 1.74 13.66 0.90
CA ILE A 337 2.31 13.62 2.24
C ILE A 337 2.95 14.97 2.51
N THR A 338 2.41 15.67 3.47
CA THR A 338 2.83 17.03 3.80
C THR A 338 2.83 17.25 5.31
N GLU A 339 3.85 17.96 5.80
CA GLU A 339 3.90 18.41 7.20
C GLU A 339 2.89 19.53 7.48
N GLN A 340 2.26 20.09 6.44
CA GLN A 340 1.34 21.21 6.54
C GLN A 340 -0.02 20.94 5.88
N PRO A 341 -0.75 19.88 6.30
CA PRO A 341 -2.01 19.50 5.64
C PRO A 341 -3.10 20.58 5.75
N VAL A 342 -3.13 21.36 6.84
CA VAL A 342 -4.05 22.50 7.00
C VAL A 342 -3.74 23.60 5.98
N ALA A 343 -2.45 23.89 5.76
CA ALA A 343 -2.05 24.89 4.78
C ALA A 343 -2.38 24.43 3.35
N ALA A 344 -2.20 23.13 3.04
CA ALA A 344 -2.57 22.56 1.75
C ALA A 344 -4.09 22.71 1.48
N LEU A 345 -4.94 22.46 2.48
CA LEU A 345 -6.39 22.72 2.37
C LEU A 345 -6.70 24.20 2.13
N LYS A 346 -6.08 25.10 2.89
CA LYS A 346 -6.33 26.56 2.79
C LYS A 346 -5.88 27.12 1.43
N ARG A 347 -4.82 26.59 0.82
CA ARG A 347 -4.36 27.01 -0.52
C ARG A 347 -5.14 26.35 -1.66
N GLY A 348 -5.92 25.29 -1.37
CA GLY A 348 -6.59 24.51 -2.39
C GLY A 348 -5.70 23.46 -3.09
N ASP A 349 -4.48 23.24 -2.60
CA ASP A 349 -3.55 22.21 -3.09
C ASP A 349 -4.10 20.80 -2.80
N ALA A 350 -4.83 20.66 -1.69
CA ALA A 350 -5.57 19.45 -1.34
C ALA A 350 -7.06 19.75 -1.15
N ARG A 351 -7.93 18.83 -1.55
CA ARG A 351 -9.37 18.94 -1.30
C ARG A 351 -9.76 18.38 0.06
N TYR A 352 -9.08 17.34 0.50
CA TYR A 352 -9.27 16.72 1.81
C TYR A 352 -7.95 16.60 2.55
N ALA A 353 -8.04 16.53 3.87
CA ALA A 353 -6.90 16.21 4.71
C ALA A 353 -7.31 15.35 5.91
N LEU A 354 -6.40 14.50 6.37
CA LEU A 354 -6.51 13.85 7.66
C LEU A 354 -5.87 14.75 8.72
N LEU A 355 -6.69 15.26 9.63
CA LEU A 355 -6.28 16.20 10.67
C LEU A 355 -6.68 15.69 12.05
N GLY A 356 -5.87 16.01 13.07
CA GLY A 356 -6.37 15.96 14.45
C GLY A 356 -7.46 17.02 14.66
N SER A 357 -8.45 16.76 15.52
CA SER A 357 -9.51 17.74 15.82
C SER A 357 -8.98 19.03 16.46
N ASP A 358 -7.75 19.01 16.97
CA ASP A 358 -7.00 20.20 17.40
C ASP A 358 -6.76 21.20 16.26
N ALA A 359 -6.67 20.74 15.01
CA ALA A 359 -6.44 21.62 13.84
C ALA A 359 -7.62 22.56 13.52
N PHE A 360 -8.80 22.30 14.08
CA PHE A 360 -9.97 23.17 13.96
C PHE A 360 -9.96 24.33 14.95
N PHE A 361 -8.91 24.47 15.75
CA PHE A 361 -8.77 25.49 16.78
C PHE A 361 -7.38 26.13 16.72
N GLU A 362 -7.31 27.38 17.09
CA GLU A 362 -6.05 28.15 17.21
C GLU A 362 -6.06 29.01 18.47
N LEU A 363 -4.88 29.37 18.95
CA LEU A 363 -4.71 30.31 20.07
C LEU A 363 -4.55 31.73 19.53
N VAL A 364 -5.52 32.59 19.84
CA VAL A 364 -5.47 34.02 19.50
C VAL A 364 -5.56 34.80 20.81
N ASP A 365 -4.54 35.57 21.14
CA ASP A 365 -4.44 36.34 22.39
C ASP A 365 -4.69 35.51 23.67
N GLY A 366 -4.29 34.23 23.64
CA GLY A 366 -4.46 33.29 24.75
C GLY A 366 -5.84 32.64 24.86
N GLU A 367 -6.74 32.94 23.93
CA GLU A 367 -8.06 32.31 23.83
C GLU A 367 -8.13 31.28 22.70
N ILE A 368 -8.88 30.20 22.94
CA ILE A 368 -9.09 29.15 21.94
C ILE A 368 -10.21 29.60 21.00
N GLN A 369 -9.86 29.80 19.73
CA GLN A 369 -10.82 30.18 18.68
C GLN A 369 -10.92 29.09 17.63
N ARG A 370 -12.12 28.98 17.01
CA ARG A 370 -12.37 28.02 15.94
C ARG A 370 -11.84 28.53 14.60
N VAL A 371 -11.13 27.67 13.87
CA VAL A 371 -10.68 27.94 12.50
C VAL A 371 -11.84 27.75 11.53
N ASN A 372 -12.27 28.80 10.83
CA ASN A 372 -13.42 28.75 9.93
C ASN A 372 -13.09 28.27 8.50
N ALA A 373 -11.81 28.13 8.16
CA ALA A 373 -11.35 27.80 6.81
C ALA A 373 -11.44 26.29 6.45
N ILE A 374 -11.74 25.44 7.44
CA ILE A 374 -11.83 23.99 7.25
C ILE A 374 -13.11 23.44 7.86
N GLU A 375 -13.64 22.40 7.25
CA GLU A 375 -14.87 21.74 7.65
C GLU A 375 -14.62 20.26 7.95
N ALA A 376 -15.26 19.72 9.01
CA ALA A 376 -15.18 18.30 9.33
C ALA A 376 -16.14 17.51 8.43
N VAL A 377 -15.63 16.53 7.70
CA VAL A 377 -16.43 15.60 6.89
C VAL A 377 -16.86 14.40 7.71
N GLY A 378 -15.96 13.84 8.52
CA GLY A 378 -16.25 12.70 9.38
C GLY A 378 -15.08 12.32 10.27
N VAL A 379 -15.37 11.56 11.34
CA VAL A 379 -14.38 11.05 12.26
C VAL A 379 -13.87 9.71 11.76
N VAL A 380 -12.54 9.56 11.69
CA VAL A 380 -11.87 8.35 11.19
C VAL A 380 -11.34 7.48 12.33
N GLY A 381 -10.98 8.10 13.45
CA GLY A 381 -10.48 7.40 14.64
C GLY A 381 -9.95 8.34 15.71
N ASP A 382 -9.14 7.82 16.61
CA ASP A 382 -8.57 8.57 17.73
C ASP A 382 -7.05 8.49 17.75
N ARG A 383 -6.39 9.56 18.22
CA ARG A 383 -4.99 9.60 18.61
C ARG A 383 -4.88 9.83 20.09
N PHE A 384 -3.91 9.19 20.72
CA PHE A 384 -3.67 9.25 22.16
C PHE A 384 -2.40 10.04 22.44
N ALA A 385 -2.44 10.80 23.50
CA ALA A 385 -1.27 11.49 24.01
C ALA A 385 -0.34 10.54 24.75
N HIS A 386 0.94 10.62 24.49
CA HIS A 386 2.00 9.86 25.14
C HIS A 386 2.99 10.83 25.74
N LEU A 387 3.34 10.59 26.99
CA LEU A 387 4.36 11.34 27.73
C LEU A 387 5.47 10.37 28.13
N LEU A 388 6.68 10.59 27.60
CA LEU A 388 7.87 9.80 27.93
C LEU A 388 8.80 10.58 28.82
N ALA A 389 9.37 9.91 29.80
CA ALA A 389 10.45 10.45 30.63
C ALA A 389 11.49 9.38 30.94
N LEU A 390 12.59 9.77 31.56
CA LEU A 390 13.54 8.80 32.10
C LEU A 390 12.94 8.13 33.34
N ARG A 391 13.09 6.82 33.45
CA ARG A 391 12.58 5.98 34.55
C ARG A 391 13.04 6.44 35.93
N GLU A 392 14.28 6.93 36.01
CA GLU A 392 14.90 7.38 37.25
C GLU A 392 14.69 8.88 37.53
N SER A 393 13.99 9.62 36.64
CA SER A 393 13.69 11.03 36.88
C SER A 393 12.63 11.21 37.96
N ALA A 394 12.65 12.36 38.63
CA ALA A 394 11.60 12.72 39.57
C ALA A 394 10.23 12.74 38.88
N PRO A 395 9.12 12.45 39.61
CA PRO A 395 7.79 12.66 39.10
C PRO A 395 7.60 14.10 38.60
N LEU A 396 7.00 14.26 37.41
CA LEU A 396 6.90 15.58 36.76
C LEU A 396 6.00 16.55 37.55
N ASP A 397 5.07 16.04 38.35
CA ASP A 397 4.21 16.83 39.23
C ASP A 397 4.94 17.47 40.41
N GLN A 398 6.16 16.97 40.72
CA GLN A 398 7.03 17.52 41.78
C GLN A 398 8.00 18.63 41.26
N LEU A 399 8.07 18.83 39.94
CA LEU A 399 8.89 19.86 39.33
C LEU A 399 8.16 21.22 39.31
N GLU A 400 8.83 22.29 39.69
CA GLU A 400 8.30 23.66 39.58
C GLU A 400 8.02 24.03 38.13
N ARG A 401 8.91 23.59 37.22
CA ARG A 401 8.77 23.75 35.76
C ARG A 401 9.08 22.43 35.05
N VAL A 402 8.27 22.11 34.06
CA VAL A 402 8.43 20.94 33.20
C VAL A 402 8.67 21.38 31.77
N ARG A 403 9.85 21.05 31.22
CA ARG A 403 10.20 21.31 29.83
C ARG A 403 9.83 20.10 28.99
N ILE A 404 8.90 20.28 28.09
CA ILE A 404 8.35 19.21 27.27
C ILE A 404 8.88 19.33 25.83
N GLY A 405 9.67 18.35 25.41
CA GLY A 405 10.10 18.23 24.02
C GLY A 405 8.96 17.76 23.14
N VAL A 406 8.73 18.44 22.01
CA VAL A 406 7.67 18.15 21.05
C VAL A 406 8.20 18.21 19.63
N GLY A 407 7.46 17.65 18.66
CA GLY A 407 7.79 17.73 17.24
C GLY A 407 7.87 19.18 16.71
N ALA A 408 8.08 19.30 15.39
CA ALA A 408 8.20 20.57 14.72
C ALA A 408 6.92 21.43 14.81
N GLU A 409 7.06 22.73 14.63
CA GLU A 409 5.93 23.65 14.51
C GLU A 409 5.00 23.21 13.36
N GLY A 410 3.69 23.15 13.65
CA GLY A 410 2.69 22.65 12.68
C GLY A 410 2.24 21.20 12.92
N ASP A 411 3.00 20.40 13.65
CA ASP A 411 2.60 19.07 14.11
C ASP A 411 1.44 19.15 15.12
N SER A 412 0.58 18.14 15.13
CA SER A 412 -0.51 18.00 16.11
C SER A 412 0.03 17.94 17.55
N SER A 413 1.15 17.25 17.78
CA SER A 413 1.78 17.20 19.10
C SER A 413 2.23 18.58 19.56
N TYR A 414 2.83 19.37 18.66
CA TYR A 414 3.24 20.74 18.95
C TYR A 414 2.02 21.64 19.27
N ARG A 415 0.98 21.62 18.41
CA ARG A 415 -0.21 22.43 18.65
C ARG A 415 -0.87 22.12 19.99
N ILE A 416 -1.06 20.83 20.29
CA ILE A 416 -1.70 20.41 21.56
C ILE A 416 -0.81 20.82 22.75
N ALA A 417 0.50 20.61 22.68
CA ALA A 417 1.40 21.03 23.74
C ALA A 417 1.39 22.56 23.97
N ARG A 418 1.27 23.35 22.91
CA ARG A 418 1.09 24.83 23.02
C ARG A 418 -0.22 25.21 23.72
N PHE A 419 -1.31 24.49 23.48
CA PHE A 419 -2.54 24.66 24.25
C PHE A 419 -2.33 24.35 25.75
N LEU A 420 -1.60 23.26 26.07
CA LEU A 420 -1.29 22.93 27.47
C LEU A 420 -0.39 23.97 28.13
N GLU A 421 0.59 24.50 27.41
CA GLU A 421 1.46 25.57 27.89
C GLU A 421 0.66 26.86 28.18
N SER A 422 -0.27 27.24 27.30
CA SER A 422 -1.10 28.43 27.49
C SER A 422 -1.98 28.36 28.74
N GLU A 423 -2.47 27.16 29.10
CA GLU A 423 -3.23 26.93 30.34
C GLU A 423 -2.40 27.13 31.60
N SER A 424 -1.13 26.72 31.55
CA SER A 424 -0.22 26.94 32.65
C SER A 424 0.33 28.37 32.71
N ARG A 425 -0.07 29.24 31.77
CA ARG A 425 0.49 30.60 31.55
C ARG A 425 2.01 30.62 31.42
N GLY A 426 2.60 29.49 30.97
CA GLY A 426 4.03 29.29 30.87
C GLY A 426 4.74 29.14 32.23
N GLU A 427 3.99 29.15 33.34
CA GLU A 427 4.58 29.06 34.69
C GLU A 427 5.06 27.65 35.01
N ARG A 428 4.33 26.62 34.59
CA ARG A 428 4.68 25.24 34.92
C ARG A 428 5.15 24.43 33.71
N VAL A 429 4.52 24.56 32.57
CA VAL A 429 4.86 23.83 31.35
C VAL A 429 5.53 24.76 30.35
N THR A 430 6.66 24.33 29.81
CA THR A 430 7.38 25.01 28.71
C THR A 430 7.55 24.05 27.56
N VAL A 431 7.07 24.44 26.40
CA VAL A 431 7.17 23.65 25.17
C VAL A 431 8.49 23.93 24.46
N VAL A 432 9.24 22.89 24.17
CA VAL A 432 10.53 22.95 23.49
C VAL A 432 10.43 22.21 22.15
N PRO A 433 10.40 22.93 21.03
CA PRO A 433 10.38 22.26 19.72
C PRO A 433 11.69 21.51 19.48
N VAL A 434 11.59 20.31 18.91
CA VAL A 434 12.73 19.44 18.57
C VAL A 434 12.59 18.90 17.17
N ALA A 435 13.69 18.86 16.45
CA ALA A 435 13.70 18.55 15.03
C ALA A 435 13.30 17.09 14.71
N ASN A 436 13.61 16.14 15.61
CA ASN A 436 13.33 14.72 15.39
C ASN A 436 13.45 13.90 16.69
N SER A 437 13.01 12.65 16.65
CA SER A 437 13.01 11.75 17.81
C SER A 437 14.40 11.50 18.40
N ARG A 438 15.47 11.46 17.60
CA ARG A 438 16.85 11.28 18.07
C ARG A 438 17.30 12.47 18.91
N GLU A 439 16.99 13.66 18.45
CA GLU A 439 17.28 14.90 19.16
C GLU A 439 16.49 14.99 20.47
N SER A 440 15.20 14.58 20.45
CA SER A 440 14.35 14.53 21.65
C SER A 440 14.99 13.66 22.74
N ILE A 441 15.41 12.45 22.37
CA ILE A 441 16.03 11.50 23.31
C ILE A 441 17.37 12.04 23.83
N ARG A 442 18.18 12.63 22.96
CA ARG A 442 19.46 13.24 23.37
C ARG A 442 19.22 14.33 24.40
N ARG A 443 18.30 15.27 24.15
CA ARG A 443 17.97 16.37 25.05
C ARG A 443 17.37 15.87 26.37
N LEU A 444 16.54 14.84 26.34
CA LEU A 444 16.01 14.21 27.53
C LEU A 444 17.13 13.62 28.42
N ARG A 445 18.08 12.93 27.81
CA ARG A 445 19.20 12.31 28.53
C ARG A 445 20.18 13.31 29.16
N VAL A 446 20.38 14.47 28.53
CA VAL A 446 21.25 15.53 29.07
C VAL A 446 20.53 16.52 30.00
N GLY A 447 19.21 16.31 30.21
CA GLY A 447 18.39 17.14 31.08
C GLY A 447 18.03 18.51 30.51
N ASP A 448 18.08 18.68 29.17
CA ASP A 448 17.59 19.90 28.49
C ASP A 448 16.07 19.96 28.44
N ILE A 449 15.43 18.79 28.41
CA ILE A 449 13.98 18.59 28.56
C ILE A 449 13.71 17.52 29.60
N ASP A 450 12.54 17.57 30.23
CA ASP A 450 12.14 16.69 31.32
C ASP A 450 11.24 15.55 30.84
N ALA A 451 10.53 15.78 29.74
CA ALA A 451 9.67 14.78 29.08
C ALA A 451 9.59 15.01 27.56
N ILE A 452 9.16 13.98 26.84
CA ILE A 452 8.81 14.03 25.42
C ILE A 452 7.31 13.80 25.29
N PHE A 453 6.63 14.68 24.59
CA PHE A 453 5.19 14.55 24.32
C PHE A 453 4.94 14.27 22.83
N LEU A 454 4.08 13.30 22.56
CA LEU A 454 3.67 12.97 21.18
C LEU A 454 2.22 12.46 21.11
N MET A 455 1.58 12.69 19.96
CA MET A 455 0.27 12.16 19.64
C MET A 455 0.39 10.97 18.69
N GLY A 456 -0.21 9.85 19.03
CA GLY A 456 -0.12 8.61 18.22
C GLY A 456 -1.26 7.64 18.51
N SER A 457 -1.26 6.48 17.83
CA SER A 457 -2.14 5.36 18.16
C SER A 457 -1.77 4.75 19.52
N THR A 458 -2.66 3.96 20.12
CA THR A 458 -2.39 3.24 21.39
C THR A 458 -1.23 2.23 21.32
N ALA A 459 -0.81 1.85 20.11
CA ALA A 459 0.35 1.00 19.84
C ALA A 459 1.24 1.67 18.78
N HIS A 460 1.68 2.91 19.07
CA HIS A 460 2.50 3.70 18.15
C HIS A 460 3.83 3.00 17.87
N ALA A 461 4.04 2.61 16.62
CA ALA A 461 5.16 1.76 16.21
C ALA A 461 6.54 2.30 16.59
N GLY A 462 6.79 3.59 16.35
CA GLY A 462 8.06 4.23 16.70
C GLY A 462 8.31 4.26 18.21
N LEU A 463 7.25 4.43 19.00
CA LEU A 463 7.32 4.41 20.45
C LEU A 463 7.53 2.99 21.00
N MET A 464 6.89 1.99 20.37
CA MET A 464 7.13 0.59 20.67
C MET A 464 8.60 0.21 20.49
N ALA A 465 9.17 0.58 19.32
CA ALA A 465 10.59 0.33 19.02
C ALA A 465 11.52 1.02 20.02
N LEU A 466 11.22 2.26 20.35
CA LEU A 466 12.01 3.04 21.28
C LEU A 466 12.01 2.41 22.68
N LEU A 467 10.85 2.13 23.23
CA LEU A 467 10.71 1.52 24.58
C LEU A 467 11.24 0.08 24.65
N ALA A 468 11.25 -0.65 23.53
CA ALA A 468 11.89 -1.97 23.46
C ALA A 468 13.41 -1.89 23.45
N SER A 469 13.98 -0.86 22.84
CA SER A 469 15.43 -0.67 22.70
C SER A 469 16.08 0.09 23.85
N ASP A 470 15.31 0.83 24.64
CA ASP A 470 15.81 1.71 25.68
C ASP A 470 15.03 1.53 27.00
N SER A 471 15.57 0.68 27.89
CA SER A 471 14.98 0.37 29.20
C SER A 471 15.00 1.56 30.19
N MET A 472 15.74 2.63 29.89
CA MET A 472 15.78 3.84 30.71
C MET A 472 14.56 4.74 30.48
N LEU A 473 13.82 4.53 29.40
CA LEU A 473 12.61 5.28 29.09
C LEU A 473 11.37 4.59 29.64
N GLU A 474 10.41 5.38 30.05
CA GLU A 474 9.08 4.90 30.43
C GLU A 474 7.98 5.88 30.04
N LEU A 475 6.76 5.36 29.91
CA LEU A 475 5.57 6.18 29.77
C LEU A 475 5.11 6.69 31.13
N ARG A 476 4.81 7.98 31.19
CA ARG A 476 4.26 8.66 32.36
C ARG A 476 2.79 9.01 32.17
N SER A 477 2.09 9.13 33.29
CA SER A 477 0.72 9.66 33.30
C SER A 477 0.70 11.12 32.90
N LEU A 478 -0.26 11.50 32.05
CA LEU A 478 -0.48 12.91 31.73
C LEU A 478 -1.03 13.72 32.90
N ASP A 479 -1.59 13.06 33.93
CA ASP A 479 -2.02 13.72 35.17
C ASP A 479 -0.83 14.35 35.92
N GLU A 480 0.43 13.95 35.66
CA GLU A 480 1.63 14.57 36.22
C GLU A 480 1.87 16.00 35.68
N VAL A 481 1.39 16.33 34.48
CA VAL A 481 1.61 17.64 33.84
C VAL A 481 0.32 18.44 33.64
N LEU A 482 -0.84 17.79 33.60
CA LEU A 482 -2.13 18.39 33.33
C LEU A 482 -3.18 17.91 34.35
N ALA A 483 -3.75 18.83 35.11
CA ALA A 483 -4.88 18.47 35.99
C ALA A 483 -6.09 17.99 35.17
N PRO A 484 -6.74 16.88 35.57
CA PRO A 484 -7.88 16.31 34.82
C PRO A 484 -9.02 17.29 34.56
N ALA A 485 -9.24 18.25 35.46
CA ALA A 485 -10.27 19.30 35.31
C ALA A 485 -9.99 20.25 34.14
N THR A 486 -8.73 20.43 33.75
CA THR A 486 -8.32 21.32 32.68
C THR A 486 -8.74 20.82 31.30
N LEU A 487 -8.90 19.49 31.13
CA LEU A 487 -9.31 18.91 29.84
C LEU A 487 -10.68 19.44 29.34
N GLY A 488 -11.58 19.78 30.26
CA GLY A 488 -12.89 20.35 29.89
C GLY A 488 -12.84 21.71 29.20
N ARG A 489 -11.69 22.39 29.21
CA ARG A 489 -11.46 23.67 28.52
C ARG A 489 -11.10 23.49 27.05
N PHE A 490 -10.70 22.28 26.66
CA PHE A 490 -10.26 21.95 25.30
C PHE A 490 -11.32 21.08 24.59
N PRO A 491 -12.16 21.65 23.71
CA PRO A 491 -13.28 20.91 23.09
C PRO A 491 -12.83 19.75 22.20
N PHE A 492 -11.55 19.70 21.83
CA PHE A 492 -10.96 18.68 21.00
C PHE A 492 -10.24 17.57 21.79
N LEU A 493 -10.14 17.68 23.12
CA LEU A 493 -9.53 16.68 23.99
C LEU A 493 -10.58 15.87 24.76
N ARG A 494 -10.34 14.58 24.91
CA ARG A 494 -11.17 13.65 25.68
C ARG A 494 -10.30 12.85 26.63
N ARG A 495 -10.77 12.65 27.85
CA ARG A 495 -10.07 11.76 28.78
C ARG A 495 -10.00 10.36 28.20
N ALA A 496 -8.82 9.74 28.27
CA ALA A 496 -8.55 8.42 27.73
C ALA A 496 -7.52 7.68 28.59
N ARG A 497 -7.39 6.38 28.34
CA ARG A 497 -6.36 5.53 28.94
C ARG A 497 -5.61 4.76 27.87
N ILE A 498 -4.31 4.67 28.02
CA ILE A 498 -3.50 3.70 27.30
C ILE A 498 -3.63 2.37 28.05
N PRO A 499 -4.16 1.31 27.43
CA PRO A 499 -4.36 0.03 28.12
C PRO A 499 -3.06 -0.56 28.63
N ALA A 500 -3.14 -1.35 29.70
CA ALA A 500 -1.99 -2.10 30.20
C ALA A 500 -1.39 -2.99 29.10
N ASN A 501 -0.07 -3.15 29.12
CA ASN A 501 0.68 -3.95 28.16
C ASN A 501 0.57 -3.47 26.69
N SER A 502 0.20 -2.20 26.47
CA SER A 502 0.25 -1.59 25.14
C SER A 502 1.69 -1.36 24.65
N TYR A 503 2.63 -1.22 25.59
CA TYR A 503 4.04 -0.97 25.31
C TYR A 503 4.97 -1.84 26.16
N PRO A 504 6.21 -2.11 25.69
CA PRO A 504 7.23 -2.77 26.48
C PRO A 504 7.47 -2.04 27.82
N GLY A 505 7.54 -2.80 28.91
CA GLY A 505 7.77 -2.24 30.25
C GLY A 505 6.61 -1.45 30.87
N GLN A 506 5.40 -1.53 30.29
CA GLN A 506 4.18 -0.88 30.79
C GLN A 506 3.19 -1.92 31.35
N PRO A 507 3.31 -2.34 32.61
CA PRO A 507 2.44 -3.37 33.18
C PRO A 507 1.03 -2.86 33.53
N GLY A 508 0.86 -1.56 33.76
CA GLY A 508 -0.39 -0.90 34.16
C GLY A 508 -0.98 -0.01 33.06
N ALA A 509 -2.27 0.29 33.17
CA ALA A 509 -2.89 1.31 32.35
C ALA A 509 -2.37 2.71 32.74
N ILE A 510 -2.23 3.61 31.75
CA ILE A 510 -1.71 4.96 31.94
C ILE A 510 -2.82 5.97 31.62
N GLU A 511 -3.06 6.91 32.54
CA GLU A 511 -4.00 8.01 32.28
C GLU A 511 -3.44 8.92 31.19
N SER A 512 -4.31 9.23 30.25
CA SER A 512 -4.00 9.99 29.05
C SER A 512 -5.21 10.79 28.60
N PHE A 513 -5.08 11.46 27.48
CA PHE A 513 -6.19 11.98 26.71
C PHE A 513 -6.07 11.59 25.24
N SER A 514 -7.17 11.68 24.51
CA SER A 514 -7.22 11.48 23.08
C SER A 514 -7.76 12.70 22.35
N THR A 515 -7.42 12.83 21.09
CA THR A 515 -8.04 13.73 20.11
C THR A 515 -8.54 12.90 18.94
N GLN A 516 -9.66 13.31 18.34
CA GLN A 516 -10.19 12.65 17.17
C GLN A 516 -9.34 12.95 15.94
N VAL A 517 -9.18 11.96 15.06
CA VAL A 517 -8.69 12.15 13.70
C VAL A 517 -9.88 12.31 12.80
N VAL A 518 -9.91 13.41 12.07
CA VAL A 518 -11.04 13.88 11.27
C VAL A 518 -10.60 13.96 9.82
N LEU A 519 -11.40 13.42 8.92
CA LEU A 519 -11.34 13.78 7.52
C LEU A 519 -11.93 15.17 7.39
N ALA A 520 -11.11 16.14 6.95
CA ALA A 520 -11.47 17.53 6.80
C ALA A 520 -11.47 17.93 5.32
N ALA A 521 -12.29 18.89 4.96
CA ALA A 521 -12.30 19.55 3.65
C ALA A 521 -11.98 21.05 3.80
N GLY A 522 -11.33 21.62 2.78
CA GLY A 522 -11.16 23.07 2.68
C GLY A 522 -12.50 23.73 2.32
N ARG A 523 -12.84 24.82 2.98
CA ARG A 523 -13.99 25.64 2.63
C ARG A 523 -13.61 26.51 1.43
N LEU A 524 -14.16 26.20 0.26
CA LEU A 524 -13.97 27.01 -0.94
C LEU A 524 -14.82 28.28 -0.82
N GLU A 525 -14.21 29.45 -0.95
CA GLU A 525 -14.94 30.76 -0.92
C GLU A 525 -15.88 30.96 -2.13
N ASN A 526 -15.92 30.02 -3.09
CA ASN A 526 -16.79 30.09 -4.28
C ASN A 526 -17.55 28.79 -4.52
N GLU A 527 -18.71 28.64 -3.90
CA GLU A 527 -19.66 27.54 -4.15
C GLU A 527 -20.48 27.65 -5.47
N SER A 528 -20.15 28.56 -6.38
CA SER A 528 -20.94 28.75 -7.61
C SER A 528 -20.61 27.79 -8.77
N ALA A 529 -19.71 26.84 -8.60
CA ALA A 529 -19.28 25.95 -9.70
C ALA A 529 -19.49 24.43 -9.46
N LEU A 530 -20.16 24.02 -8.39
CA LEU A 530 -20.43 22.60 -8.13
C LEU A 530 -21.94 22.41 -7.92
N GLY A 531 -22.55 21.74 -8.92
CA GLY A 531 -23.96 21.35 -8.85
C GLY A 531 -24.28 20.56 -7.58
N ASP A 532 -25.44 20.90 -7.06
CA ASP A 532 -26.18 20.34 -5.94
C ASP A 532 -25.90 18.88 -5.62
N VAL A 533 -25.18 18.62 -4.53
CA VAL A 533 -25.24 17.34 -3.81
C VAL A 533 -25.91 17.64 -2.49
N GLY A 534 -27.21 17.40 -2.46
CA GLY A 534 -28.04 17.57 -1.27
C GLY A 534 -27.53 16.72 -0.09
N PRO A 535 -27.89 17.11 1.15
CA PRO A 535 -27.41 16.43 2.35
C PRO A 535 -27.98 15.00 2.42
N ALA A 536 -27.10 14.01 2.49
CA ALA A 536 -27.48 12.64 2.86
C ALA A 536 -27.89 12.64 4.33
N ASN A 537 -29.14 12.30 4.59
CA ASN A 537 -29.72 12.13 5.92
C ASN A 537 -29.06 10.96 6.67
N THR A 538 -28.70 11.25 7.92
CA THR A 538 -28.39 10.41 9.12
C THR A 538 -27.32 9.35 8.99
#